data_56d4d8a5875abe5b97176dbb6a57d53f
#
_entry.id   56d4d8a5875abe5b97176dbb6a57d53f
#
_cell.length_a   1.000
_cell.length_b   1.000
_cell.length_c   1.000
_cell.angle_alpha   90.00
_cell.angle_beta   90.00
_cell.angle_gamma   90.00
#
_symmetry.space_group_name_H-M   'P 1'
#
loop_
_entity.id
_entity.type
_entity.pdbx_description
1 polymer ?
#
loop_
_entity_poly.entity_id
_entity_poly.type
_entity_poly.pdbx_seq_one_letter_code
_entity_poly.pdbx_strand_id
1 'polypeptide(L)'
;SLDPVTSHIVMRDLQRINRDLGITTIINLHFLDLARQYGQRLIGLRDGELVYDGNIADVDDEIFRDIYGRAITPDDMKKEAAQ
;
A
#
# COMPACT_ATOMS: atom_id res chain seq x y z
N SER A 1 3.87 -5.15 15.13
CA SER A 1 3.23 -5.21 13.80
C SER A 1 2.35 -6.44 13.66
N LEU A 2 1.37 -6.37 12.78
CA LEU A 2 0.47 -7.48 12.52
C LEU A 2 1.15 -8.52 11.63
N ASP A 3 0.82 -9.81 11.85
CA ASP A 3 1.26 -10.86 10.94
C ASP A 3 0.53 -10.74 9.58
N PRO A 4 1.02 -11.40 8.53
CA PRO A 4 0.42 -11.26 7.20
C PRO A 4 -1.06 -11.66 7.14
N VAL A 5 -1.44 -12.72 7.84
CA VAL A 5 -2.84 -13.18 7.83
C VAL A 5 -3.75 -12.14 8.49
N THR A 6 -3.37 -11.67 9.67
CA THR A 6 -4.13 -10.65 10.40
C THR A 6 -4.20 -9.35 9.61
N SER A 7 -3.10 -8.95 8.96
CA SER A 7 -3.08 -7.74 8.13
C SER A 7 -4.10 -7.83 6.99
N HIS A 8 -4.19 -8.97 6.31
CA HIS A 8 -5.17 -9.17 5.25
C HIS A 8 -6.60 -9.15 5.76
N ILE A 9 -6.85 -9.73 6.94
CA ILE A 9 -8.19 -9.71 7.54
C ILE A 9 -8.62 -8.27 7.84
N VAL A 10 -7.74 -7.48 8.46
CA VAL A 10 -8.02 -6.08 8.78
C VAL A 10 -8.29 -5.27 7.52
N MET A 11 -7.44 -5.42 6.51
CA MET A 11 -7.59 -4.69 5.24
C MET A 11 -8.89 -5.06 4.54
N ARG A 12 -9.27 -6.32 4.54
CA ARG A 12 -10.52 -6.78 3.94
C ARG A 12 -11.73 -6.20 4.66
N ASP A 13 -11.69 -6.12 5.99
CA ASP A 13 -12.76 -5.53 6.79
C ASP A 13 -12.89 -4.03 6.52
N LEU A 14 -11.76 -3.32 6.41
CA LEU A 14 -11.76 -1.89 6.10
C LEU A 14 -12.30 -1.64 4.69
N GLN A 15 -11.93 -2.46 3.73
CA GLN A 15 -12.45 -2.35 2.36
C GLN A 15 -13.97 -2.56 2.33
N ARG A 16 -14.48 -3.52 3.08
CA ARG A 16 -15.91 -3.77 3.18
C ARG A 16 -16.65 -2.59 3.79
N ILE A 17 -16.14 -2.00 4.85
CA ILE A 17 -16.70 -0.80 5.48
C ILE A 17 -16.74 0.35 4.48
N ASN A 18 -15.67 0.57 3.78
CA ASN A 18 -15.61 1.61 2.75
C ASN A 18 -16.66 1.40 1.67
N ARG A 19 -16.77 0.18 1.16
CA ARG A 19 -17.66 -0.14 0.06
C ARG A 19 -19.13 -0.15 0.50
N ASP A 20 -19.45 -0.82 1.61
CA ASP A 20 -20.82 -1.07 2.01
C ASP A 20 -21.44 0.12 2.75
N LEU A 21 -20.65 0.86 3.49
CA LEU A 21 -21.12 2.01 4.28
C LEU A 21 -20.76 3.35 3.67
N GLY A 22 -20.00 3.37 2.58
CA GLY A 22 -19.60 4.60 1.91
C GLY A 22 -18.65 5.46 2.74
N ILE A 23 -17.95 4.87 3.70
CA ILE A 23 -17.04 5.61 4.57
C ILE A 23 -15.66 5.71 3.89
N THR A 24 -15.20 6.94 3.66
CA THR A 24 -13.85 7.16 3.13
C THR A 24 -12.82 6.73 4.16
N THR A 25 -11.88 5.89 3.74
CA THR A 25 -10.88 5.30 4.63
C THR A 25 -9.48 5.64 4.13
N ILE A 26 -8.66 6.24 5.01
CA ILE A 26 -7.26 6.55 4.73
C ILE A 26 -6.40 5.66 5.62
N ILE A 27 -5.50 4.91 5.02
CA ILE A 27 -4.67 3.95 5.73
C ILE A 27 -3.21 4.24 5.45
N ASN A 28 -2.41 4.30 6.49
CA ASN A 28 -0.97 4.44 6.38
C ASN A 28 -0.33 3.07 6.33
N LEU A 29 0.29 2.74 5.20
CA LEU A 29 0.88 1.43 4.98
C LEU A 29 2.35 1.55 4.62
N HIS A 30 3.14 0.60 5.13
CA HIS A 30 4.55 0.47 4.77
C HIS A 30 4.77 -0.55 3.65
N PHE A 31 3.75 -1.34 3.31
CA PHE A 31 3.88 -2.45 2.38
C PHE A 31 3.04 -2.21 1.14
N LEU A 32 3.72 -2.09 0.01
CA LEU A 32 3.08 -1.84 -1.27
C LEU A 32 2.13 -2.97 -1.68
N ASP A 33 2.44 -4.20 -1.29
CA ASP A 33 1.60 -5.35 -1.63
C ASP A 33 0.18 -5.20 -1.08
N LEU A 34 0.05 -4.80 0.19
CA LEU A 34 -1.27 -4.54 0.78
C LEU A 34 -1.97 -3.38 0.09
N ALA A 35 -1.22 -2.32 -0.24
CA ALA A 35 -1.81 -1.19 -0.95
C ALA A 35 -2.32 -1.61 -2.32
N ARG A 36 -1.56 -2.43 -3.06
CA ARG A 36 -1.98 -2.92 -4.37
C ARG A 36 -3.21 -3.80 -4.31
N GLN A 37 -3.31 -4.63 -3.28
CA GLN A 37 -4.41 -5.57 -3.17
C GLN A 37 -5.72 -4.91 -2.73
N TYR A 38 -5.66 -3.93 -1.84
CA TYR A 38 -6.84 -3.36 -1.22
C TYR A 38 -7.07 -1.89 -1.51
N GLY A 39 -6.05 -1.17 -1.94
CA GLY A 39 -6.13 0.26 -2.17
C GLY A 39 -6.76 0.60 -3.52
N GLN A 40 -7.27 1.82 -3.60
CA GLN A 40 -7.80 2.39 -4.84
C GLN A 40 -6.91 3.55 -5.29
N ARG A 41 -6.63 4.45 -4.37
CA ARG A 41 -5.77 5.62 -4.60
C ARG A 41 -4.54 5.51 -3.70
N LEU A 42 -3.39 5.79 -4.27
CA LEU A 42 -2.14 5.79 -3.53
C LEU A 42 -1.60 7.21 -3.44
N ILE A 43 -1.21 7.59 -2.24
CA ILE A 43 -0.46 8.82 -2.00
C ILE A 43 0.91 8.39 -1.49
N GLY A 44 1.95 8.66 -2.26
CA GLY A 44 3.31 8.31 -1.91
C GLY A 44 4.07 9.51 -1.39
N LEU A 45 4.67 9.36 -0.22
CA LEU A 45 5.48 10.40 0.41
C LEU A 45 6.91 9.89 0.57
N ARG A 46 7.86 10.78 0.30
CA ARG A 46 9.28 10.51 0.50
C ARG A 46 9.95 11.75 1.04
N ASP A 47 10.63 11.60 2.18
CA ASP A 47 11.31 12.70 2.85
C ASP A 47 10.39 13.91 3.09
N GLY A 48 9.11 13.64 3.40
CA GLY A 48 8.12 14.67 3.66
C GLY A 48 7.52 15.32 2.43
N GLU A 49 7.88 14.85 1.23
CA GLU A 49 7.39 15.42 -0.02
C GLU A 49 6.45 14.45 -0.73
N LEU A 50 5.42 14.99 -1.37
CA LEU A 50 4.51 14.22 -2.20
C LEU A 50 5.22 13.85 -3.50
N VAL A 51 5.42 12.55 -3.74
CA VAL A 51 6.06 12.07 -4.96
C VAL A 51 5.11 11.32 -5.87
N TYR A 52 3.96 10.90 -5.38
CA TYR A 52 2.94 10.25 -6.20
C TYR A 52 1.56 10.47 -5.60
N ASP A 53 0.59 10.75 -6.46
CA ASP A 53 -0.84 10.81 -6.10
C ASP A 53 -1.62 10.32 -7.31
N GLY A 54 -2.20 9.15 -7.21
CA GLY A 54 -2.97 8.60 -8.31
C GLY A 54 -3.52 7.21 -8.01
N ASN A 55 -4.02 6.56 -9.05
CA ASN A 55 -4.60 5.24 -8.95
C ASN A 55 -3.50 4.21 -8.63
N ILE A 56 -3.80 3.31 -7.70
CA ILE A 56 -2.85 2.27 -7.31
C ILE A 56 -2.50 1.34 -8.48
N ALA A 57 -3.42 1.16 -9.42
CA ALA A 57 -3.19 0.28 -10.57
C ALA A 57 -2.14 0.83 -11.54
N ASP A 58 -1.87 2.13 -11.49
CA ASP A 58 -0.88 2.78 -12.36
C ASP A 58 0.54 2.77 -11.77
N VAL A 59 0.71 2.26 -10.56
CA VAL A 59 2.02 2.21 -9.91
C VAL A 59 2.87 1.13 -10.55
N ASP A 60 3.94 1.54 -11.23
CA ASP A 60 4.93 0.66 -11.84
C ASP A 60 6.25 0.73 -11.06
N ASP A 61 7.29 0.07 -11.59
CA ASP A 61 8.59 0.04 -10.94
C ASP A 61 9.24 1.42 -10.84
N GLU A 62 9.00 2.28 -11.82
CA GLU A 62 9.54 3.64 -11.80
C GLU A 62 8.89 4.46 -10.69
N ILE A 63 7.57 4.41 -10.58
CA ILE A 63 6.82 5.10 -9.51
C ILE A 63 7.22 4.54 -8.15
N PHE A 64 7.33 3.21 -8.04
CA PHE A 64 7.79 2.58 -6.81
C PHE A 64 9.17 3.13 -6.40
N ARG A 65 10.07 3.26 -7.36
CA ARG A 65 11.42 3.77 -7.13
C ARG A 65 11.38 5.23 -6.65
N ASP A 66 10.48 6.03 -7.19
CA ASP A 66 10.31 7.41 -6.75
C ASP A 66 9.84 7.49 -5.31
N ILE A 67 8.98 6.57 -4.88
CA ILE A 67 8.46 6.54 -3.51
C ILE A 67 9.53 6.04 -2.54
N TYR A 68 10.19 4.93 -2.85
CA TYR A 68 11.11 4.27 -1.94
C TYR A 68 12.57 4.62 -2.18
N GLY A 69 12.89 5.27 -3.28
CA GLY A 69 14.25 5.67 -3.62
C GLY A 69 15.14 4.55 -4.13
N ARG A 70 14.55 3.38 -4.45
CA ARG A 70 15.29 2.24 -4.98
C ARG A 70 14.35 1.28 -5.71
N ALA A 71 14.94 0.45 -6.56
CA ALA A 71 14.18 -0.58 -7.26
C ALA A 71 13.66 -1.64 -6.29
N ILE A 72 12.48 -2.19 -6.60
CA ILE A 72 11.94 -3.31 -5.86
C ILE A 72 12.74 -4.59 -6.20
N THR A 73 13.06 -5.41 -5.19
CA THR A 73 13.75 -6.68 -5.37
C THR A 73 12.93 -7.81 -4.77
N PRO A 74 13.22 -9.08 -5.13
CA PRO A 74 12.57 -10.22 -4.48
C PRO A 74 12.75 -10.24 -2.97
N ASP A 75 13.90 -9.79 -2.48
CA ASP A 75 14.15 -9.72 -1.03
C ASP A 75 13.26 -8.69 -0.36
N ASP A 76 13.01 -7.55 -1.02
CA ASP A 76 12.09 -6.54 -0.51
C ASP A 76 10.68 -7.09 -0.41
N MET A 77 10.25 -7.86 -1.39
CA MET A 77 8.95 -8.52 -1.36
C MET A 77 8.84 -9.51 -0.21
N LYS A 78 9.90 -10.28 0.06
CA LYS A 78 9.93 -11.20 1.20
C LYS A 78 9.87 -10.48 2.53
N LYS A 79 10.55 -9.36 2.66
CA LYS A 79 10.51 -8.55 3.88
C LYS A 79 9.10 -8.04 4.15
N GLU A 80 8.40 -7.59 3.13
CA GLU A 80 7.00 -7.17 3.26
C GLU A 80 6.13 -8.33 3.75
N ALA A 81 6.32 -9.53 3.18
CA ALA A 81 5.54 -10.71 3.55
C ALA A 81 5.86 -11.19 4.97
N ALA A 82 7.08 -10.99 5.46
CA ALA A 82 7.50 -11.46 6.77
C ALA A 82 7.04 -10.56 7.92
N GLN A 83 6.57 -9.39 7.62
CA GLN A 83 6.12 -8.45 8.63
C GLN A 83 4.61 -8.44 8.74
#